data_3fb74943c7b481e8c47d3cbc2e548b9b
#
_entry.id   3fb74943c7b481e8c47d3cbc2e548b9b
#
_cell.length_a   1.000
_cell.length_b   1.000
_cell.length_c   1.000
_cell.angle_alpha   90.00
_cell.angle_beta   90.00
_cell.angle_gamma   90.00
#
_symmetry.space_group_name_H-M   'P 1'
#
loop_
_entity.id
_entity.type
_entity.pdbx_description
1 polymer ?
#
loop_
_entity_poly.entity_id
_entity_poly.type
_entity_poly.pdbx_seq_one_letter_code
_entity_poly.pdbx_strand_id
1 'polypeptide(L)'
;MQESVRERIKKAKYIICSCEGAAELDIIKLLLKEDLLLFKEEQVLFDGITNYRKASDIQEKFLGTIFDEKILILRILDSKNDKFNLKKPYNEKCEVININTVPEIEILLIIYFGKYDEYTKKYKNKYKPSQYCKIILQEKNIKKHGYMTNLFSGKINDLVRVLHFYKSKNKRDNLNYIVDLLK
;
A
#
# COMPACT_ATOMS: atom_id res chain seq x y z
N MET A 1 7.64 -25.91 6.36
CA MET A 1 7.65 -24.88 5.28
C MET A 1 7.12 -23.58 5.85
N GLN A 2 7.78 -22.47 5.59
CA GLN A 2 7.30 -21.16 6.03
C GLN A 2 6.10 -20.77 5.18
N GLU A 3 4.98 -20.41 5.82
CA GLU A 3 3.73 -20.04 5.16
C GLU A 3 3.94 -18.80 4.27
N SER A 4 3.36 -18.79 3.07
CA SER A 4 3.48 -17.66 2.16
C SER A 4 2.77 -16.40 2.70
N VAL A 5 3.23 -15.21 2.29
CA VAL A 5 2.59 -13.94 2.67
C VAL A 5 1.09 -13.94 2.30
N ARG A 6 0.73 -14.49 1.15
CA ARG A 6 -0.67 -14.58 0.69
C ARG A 6 -1.54 -15.44 1.61
N GLU A 7 -1.02 -16.57 2.06
CA GLU A 7 -1.75 -17.45 3.00
C GLU A 7 -1.95 -16.79 4.36
N ARG A 8 -0.90 -16.14 4.89
CA ARG A 8 -0.99 -15.40 6.16
C ARG A 8 -2.04 -14.28 6.11
N ILE A 9 -2.12 -13.54 5.00
CA ILE A 9 -3.13 -12.49 4.80
C ILE A 9 -4.54 -13.10 4.75
N LYS A 10 -4.74 -14.19 4.00
CA LYS A 10 -6.05 -14.85 3.90
C LYS A 10 -6.58 -15.37 5.23
N LYS A 11 -5.69 -15.87 6.08
CA LYS A 11 -6.04 -16.46 7.39
C LYS A 11 -6.18 -15.45 8.52
N ALA A 12 -5.64 -14.24 8.34
CA ALA A 12 -5.66 -13.23 9.39
C ALA A 12 -7.10 -12.86 9.77
N LYS A 13 -7.42 -12.98 11.05
CA LYS A 13 -8.73 -12.58 11.59
C LYS A 13 -8.83 -11.07 11.76
N TYR A 14 -7.72 -10.43 12.11
CA TYR A 14 -7.65 -8.99 12.36
C TYR A 14 -6.55 -8.35 11.52
N ILE A 15 -6.90 -7.34 10.74
CA ILE A 15 -5.99 -6.65 9.83
C ILE A 15 -6.01 -5.13 10.10
N ILE A 16 -4.82 -4.54 10.11
CA ILE A 16 -4.61 -3.09 10.06
C ILE A 16 -3.78 -2.79 8.81
N CYS A 17 -4.23 -1.84 7.99
CA CYS A 17 -3.45 -1.33 6.86
C CYS A 17 -2.93 0.08 7.20
N SER A 18 -1.63 0.18 7.48
CA SER A 18 -0.94 1.45 7.72
C SER A 18 -0.37 1.98 6.40
N CYS A 19 -0.99 3.01 5.84
CA CYS A 19 -0.60 3.62 4.57
C CYS A 19 0.30 4.84 4.82
N GLU A 20 1.33 5.03 3.98
CA GLU A 20 2.27 6.15 4.15
C GLU A 20 1.63 7.48 3.76
N GLY A 21 0.79 7.51 2.73
CA GLY A 21 0.15 8.71 2.22
C GLY A 21 -1.28 8.51 1.75
N ALA A 22 -1.87 9.60 1.26
CA ALA A 22 -3.25 9.62 0.78
C ALA A 22 -3.47 8.74 -0.45
N ALA A 23 -2.49 8.63 -1.33
CA ALA A 23 -2.60 7.85 -2.55
C ALA A 23 -2.65 6.35 -2.26
N GLU A 24 -1.81 5.85 -1.35
CA GLU A 24 -1.86 4.46 -0.88
C GLU A 24 -3.18 4.16 -0.20
N LEU A 25 -3.63 5.05 0.68
CA LEU A 25 -4.90 4.93 1.38
C LEU A 25 -6.08 4.82 0.42
N ASP A 26 -6.15 5.71 -0.58
CA ASP A 26 -7.18 5.73 -1.62
C ASP A 26 -7.19 4.40 -2.39
N ILE A 27 -6.02 3.91 -2.81
CA ILE A 27 -5.89 2.67 -3.58
C ILE A 27 -6.34 1.46 -2.75
N ILE A 28 -5.89 1.32 -1.51
CA ILE A 28 -6.27 0.19 -0.66
C ILE A 28 -7.78 0.21 -0.38
N LYS A 29 -8.36 1.37 -0.06
CA LYS A 29 -9.81 1.51 0.15
C LYS A 29 -10.60 1.17 -1.11
N LEU A 30 -10.14 1.61 -2.28
CA LEU A 30 -10.79 1.31 -3.54
C LEU A 30 -10.75 -0.19 -3.85
N LEU A 31 -9.58 -0.83 -3.72
CA LEU A 31 -9.43 -2.28 -3.94
C LEU A 31 -10.26 -3.11 -2.95
N LEU A 32 -10.38 -2.68 -1.69
CA LEU A 32 -11.22 -3.33 -0.70
C LEU A 32 -12.71 -3.22 -1.07
N LYS A 33 -13.17 -2.01 -1.42
CA LYS A 33 -14.55 -1.75 -1.86
C LYS A 33 -14.95 -2.59 -3.08
N GLU A 34 -14.04 -2.82 -4.00
CA GLU A 34 -14.26 -3.63 -5.22
C GLU A 34 -14.03 -5.14 -4.98
N ASP A 35 -13.86 -5.57 -3.71
CA ASP A 35 -13.63 -6.97 -3.31
C ASP A 35 -12.46 -7.65 -4.05
N LEU A 36 -11.40 -6.91 -4.31
CA LEU A 36 -10.22 -7.39 -5.04
C LEU A 36 -9.06 -7.85 -4.13
N LEU A 37 -9.12 -7.53 -2.83
CA LEU A 37 -8.06 -7.90 -1.89
C LEU A 37 -8.23 -9.33 -1.36
N LEU A 38 -7.13 -9.95 -0.96
CA LEU A 38 -7.09 -11.27 -0.31
C LEU A 38 -7.83 -11.32 1.02
N PHE A 39 -8.12 -10.16 1.59
CA PHE A 39 -8.87 -9.98 2.83
C PHE A 39 -10.13 -9.14 2.57
N LYS A 40 -11.09 -9.21 3.48
CA LYS A 40 -12.37 -8.55 3.39
C LYS A 40 -12.52 -7.47 4.45
N GLU A 41 -13.56 -6.64 4.33
CA GLU A 41 -13.84 -5.55 5.26
C GLU A 41 -14.06 -6.03 6.70
N GLU A 42 -14.70 -7.18 6.89
CA GLU A 42 -14.93 -7.78 8.21
C GLU A 42 -13.65 -8.18 8.96
N GLN A 43 -12.53 -8.38 8.25
CA GLN A 43 -11.23 -8.68 8.85
C GLN A 43 -10.48 -7.38 9.23
N VAL A 44 -10.87 -6.24 8.67
CA VAL A 44 -10.23 -4.95 8.97
C VAL A 44 -10.77 -4.42 10.29
N LEU A 45 -9.88 -4.15 11.23
CA LEU A 45 -10.28 -3.48 12.48
C LEU A 45 -10.92 -2.12 12.16
N PHE A 46 -11.85 -1.68 13.02
CA PHE A 46 -12.55 -0.41 12.85
C PHE A 46 -11.54 0.73 12.57
N ASP A 47 -11.76 1.48 11.49
CA ASP A 47 -10.81 2.49 10.98
C ASP A 47 -9.38 1.96 10.71
N GLY A 48 -9.21 0.63 10.59
CA GLY A 48 -7.91 -0.01 10.44
C GLY A 48 -7.22 0.23 9.09
N ILE A 49 -7.88 0.83 8.08
CA ILE A 49 -7.20 1.38 6.89
C ILE A 49 -6.90 2.85 7.17
N THR A 50 -5.67 3.12 7.53
CA THR A 50 -5.27 4.37 8.19
C THR A 50 -3.95 4.92 7.65
N ASN A 51 -3.68 6.19 7.94
CA ASN A 51 -2.39 6.84 7.69
C ASN A 51 -1.52 6.96 8.97
N TYR A 52 -1.84 6.24 10.04
CA TYR A 52 -0.97 6.15 11.20
C TYR A 52 0.30 5.37 10.85
N ARG A 53 1.44 6.06 10.82
CA ARG A 53 2.74 5.51 10.37
C ARG A 53 3.59 4.98 11.51
N LYS A 54 3.48 5.60 12.69
CA LYS A 54 4.31 5.24 13.86
C LYS A 54 3.71 4.05 14.59
N ALA A 55 4.59 3.19 15.09
CA ALA A 55 4.18 2.07 15.94
C ALA A 55 3.42 2.53 17.19
N SER A 56 3.80 3.69 17.78
CA SER A 56 3.10 4.30 18.92
C SER A 56 1.64 4.59 18.61
N ASP A 57 1.36 5.19 17.44
CA ASP A 57 0.01 5.58 17.07
C ASP A 57 -0.88 4.36 16.84
N ILE A 58 -0.33 3.31 16.20
CA ILE A 58 -1.01 2.03 16.02
C ILE A 58 -1.29 1.37 17.37
N GLN A 59 -0.32 1.37 18.29
CA GLN A 59 -0.50 0.81 19.64
C GLN A 59 -1.61 1.51 20.41
N GLU A 60 -1.57 2.83 20.46
CA GLU A 60 -2.54 3.64 21.18
C GLU A 60 -3.96 3.47 20.62
N LYS A 61 -4.08 3.47 19.28
CA LYS A 61 -5.39 3.49 18.63
C LYS A 61 -6.04 2.10 18.58
N PHE A 62 -5.27 1.04 18.34
CA PHE A 62 -5.83 -0.28 18.01
C PHE A 62 -5.48 -1.38 18.99
N LEU A 63 -4.36 -1.30 19.72
CA LEU A 63 -3.86 -2.41 20.50
C LEU A 63 -4.20 -2.35 21.99
N GLY A 64 -5.05 -1.42 22.39
CA GLY A 64 -5.53 -1.28 23.78
C GLY A 64 -6.52 -2.36 24.22
N THR A 65 -7.06 -3.15 23.26
CA THR A 65 -8.01 -4.23 23.52
C THR A 65 -7.30 -5.59 23.46
N ILE A 66 -7.88 -6.61 24.13
CA ILE A 66 -7.39 -7.98 24.06
C ILE A 66 -8.03 -8.65 22.85
N PHE A 67 -7.20 -9.22 21.99
CA PHE A 67 -7.62 -10.03 20.84
C PHE A 67 -7.30 -11.50 21.10
N ASP A 68 -8.13 -12.39 20.60
CA ASP A 68 -7.98 -13.84 20.70
C ASP A 68 -6.96 -14.41 19.71
N GLU A 69 -6.65 -13.66 18.64
CA GLU A 69 -5.64 -14.00 17.65
C GLU A 69 -4.68 -12.85 17.40
N LYS A 70 -3.58 -13.13 16.70
CA LYS A 70 -2.61 -12.10 16.29
C LYS A 70 -3.23 -11.14 15.28
N ILE A 71 -2.87 -9.86 15.42
CA ILE A 71 -3.23 -8.81 14.49
C ILE A 71 -2.17 -8.75 13.39
N LEU A 72 -2.60 -8.79 12.14
CA LEU A 72 -1.74 -8.58 10.98
C LEU A 72 -1.70 -7.08 10.63
N ILE A 73 -0.53 -6.49 10.71
CA ILE A 73 -0.28 -5.09 10.31
C ILE A 73 0.37 -5.08 8.94
N LEU A 74 -0.38 -4.68 7.91
CA LEU A 74 0.12 -4.45 6.56
C LEU A 74 0.59 -3.00 6.47
N ARG A 75 1.89 -2.78 6.24
CA ARG A 75 2.46 -1.44 6.11
C ARG A 75 2.74 -1.14 4.64
N ILE A 76 1.98 -0.22 4.05
CA ILE A 76 2.14 0.23 2.66
C ILE A 76 3.03 1.48 2.66
N LEU A 77 4.26 1.35 2.15
CA LEU A 77 5.31 2.39 2.30
C LEU A 77 6.23 2.50 1.08
N ASP A 78 6.73 3.69 0.83
CA ASP A 78 7.70 3.98 -0.22
C ASP A 78 9.16 3.83 0.26
N SER A 79 9.37 3.73 1.57
CA SER A 79 10.67 3.58 2.22
C SER A 79 11.00 2.12 2.54
N LYS A 80 12.23 1.69 2.26
CA LYS A 80 12.71 0.35 2.61
C LYS A 80 13.19 0.23 4.06
N ASN A 81 13.58 1.34 4.68
CA ASN A 81 14.29 1.37 5.95
C ASN A 81 13.50 2.05 7.07
N ASP A 82 12.18 2.14 6.93
CA ASP A 82 11.34 2.74 7.96
C ASP A 82 11.26 1.81 9.19
N LYS A 83 11.76 2.31 10.32
CA LYS A 83 11.76 1.56 11.59
C LYS A 83 10.36 1.57 12.18
N PHE A 84 9.83 0.38 12.44
CA PHE A 84 8.54 0.18 13.07
C PHE A 84 8.70 -0.76 14.27
N ASN A 85 8.88 -0.19 15.43
CA ASN A 85 9.18 -0.94 16.65
C ASN A 85 7.96 -0.89 17.60
N LEU A 86 7.22 -1.99 17.66
CA LEU A 86 6.20 -2.20 18.66
C LEU A 86 6.86 -2.45 20.03
N LYS A 87 6.29 -1.87 21.10
CA LYS A 87 6.72 -2.16 22.47
C LYS A 87 6.26 -3.57 22.90
N LYS A 88 6.97 -4.18 23.83
CA LYS A 88 6.43 -5.33 24.57
C LYS A 88 5.19 -4.87 25.38
N PRO A 89 4.10 -5.63 25.46
CA PRO A 89 3.86 -6.98 24.92
C PRO A 89 3.28 -7.00 23.50
N TYR A 90 3.15 -5.87 22.81
CA TYR A 90 2.47 -5.77 21.50
C TYR A 90 3.21 -6.51 20.39
N ASN A 91 4.54 -6.57 20.48
CA ASN A 91 5.35 -7.28 19.49
C ASN A 91 5.02 -8.77 19.36
N GLU A 92 4.56 -9.40 20.44
CA GLU A 92 4.16 -10.81 20.44
C GLU A 92 2.73 -11.03 19.89
N LYS A 93 1.91 -9.98 19.97
CA LYS A 93 0.50 -9.99 19.56
C LYS A 93 0.28 -9.57 18.11
N CYS A 94 1.30 -9.06 17.46
CA CYS A 94 1.20 -8.56 16.10
C CYS A 94 2.19 -9.26 15.17
N GLU A 95 1.80 -9.37 13.93
CA GLU A 95 2.68 -9.68 12.81
C GLU A 95 2.73 -8.47 11.88
N VAL A 96 3.91 -8.10 11.39
CA VAL A 96 4.09 -6.95 10.51
C VAL A 96 4.60 -7.39 9.15
N ILE A 97 3.90 -6.99 8.09
CA ILE A 97 4.28 -7.23 6.70
C ILE A 97 4.40 -5.89 5.98
N ASN A 98 5.57 -5.64 5.39
CA ASN A 98 5.79 -4.44 4.58
C ASN A 98 5.39 -4.70 3.12
N ILE A 99 4.61 -3.78 2.56
CA ILE A 99 4.18 -3.71 1.16
C ILE A 99 4.82 -2.47 0.55
N ASN A 100 5.62 -2.64 -0.48
CA ASN A 100 6.47 -1.58 -0.99
C ASN A 100 5.87 -0.87 -2.20
N THR A 101 6.01 0.46 -2.24
CA THR A 101 5.58 1.33 -3.34
C THR A 101 6.76 2.15 -3.91
N VAL A 102 7.98 1.61 -3.78
CA VAL A 102 9.24 2.25 -4.21
C VAL A 102 9.28 2.49 -5.74
N PRO A 103 9.72 3.67 -6.25
CA PRO A 103 10.31 4.80 -5.50
C PRO A 103 9.28 5.71 -4.83
N GLU A 104 8.07 5.80 -5.33
CA GLU A 104 6.89 6.50 -4.81
C GLU A 104 5.65 5.93 -5.52
N ILE A 105 4.49 5.92 -4.86
CA ILE A 105 3.25 5.38 -5.42
C ILE A 105 2.80 6.10 -6.70
N GLU A 106 3.20 7.35 -6.89
CA GLU A 106 2.88 8.14 -8.08
C GLU A 106 3.47 7.58 -9.38
N ILE A 107 4.37 6.60 -9.30
CA ILE A 107 4.82 5.85 -10.48
C ILE A 107 3.65 5.17 -11.20
N LEU A 108 2.59 4.81 -10.48
CA LEU A 108 1.39 4.21 -11.05
C LEU A 108 0.69 5.17 -12.02
N LEU A 109 0.69 6.48 -11.74
CA LEU A 109 0.15 7.51 -12.65
C LEU A 109 0.97 7.59 -13.93
N ILE A 110 2.29 7.55 -13.81
CA ILE A 110 3.20 7.58 -14.97
C ILE A 110 2.95 6.36 -15.88
N ILE A 111 2.72 5.19 -15.28
CA ILE A 111 2.35 3.97 -16.01
C ILE A 111 0.97 4.12 -16.64
N TYR A 112 -0.02 4.59 -15.88
CA TYR A 112 -1.40 4.78 -16.35
C TYR A 112 -1.48 5.70 -17.57
N PHE A 113 -0.75 6.82 -17.57
CA PHE A 113 -0.68 7.75 -18.68
C PHE A 113 0.24 7.29 -19.83
N GLY A 114 0.80 6.06 -19.79
CA GLY A 114 1.65 5.51 -20.84
C GLY A 114 3.03 6.18 -20.94
N LYS A 115 3.49 6.84 -19.88
CA LYS A 115 4.75 7.63 -19.88
C LYS A 115 5.92 6.93 -19.19
N TYR A 116 5.79 5.66 -18.83
CA TYR A 116 6.81 4.94 -18.07
C TYR A 116 8.17 4.87 -18.79
N ASP A 117 8.19 4.54 -20.08
CA ASP A 117 9.43 4.43 -20.84
C ASP A 117 10.10 5.80 -21.05
N GLU A 118 9.30 6.84 -21.30
CA GLU A 118 9.80 8.21 -21.40
C GLU A 118 10.40 8.66 -20.06
N TYR A 119 9.69 8.45 -18.96
CA TYR A 119 10.15 8.76 -17.62
C TYR A 119 11.46 8.05 -17.29
N THR A 120 11.53 6.74 -17.50
CA THR A 120 12.70 5.93 -17.15
C THR A 120 13.93 6.29 -17.97
N LYS A 121 13.78 6.61 -19.26
CA LYS A 121 14.89 6.96 -20.14
C LYS A 121 15.40 8.39 -19.96
N LYS A 122 14.49 9.37 -19.74
CA LYS A 122 14.85 10.79 -19.80
C LYS A 122 14.81 11.51 -18.45
N TYR A 123 13.95 11.06 -17.51
CA TYR A 123 13.59 11.87 -16.34
C TYR A 123 13.85 11.22 -14.98
N LYS A 124 14.04 9.90 -14.91
CA LYS A 124 14.22 9.15 -13.66
C LYS A 124 15.32 9.70 -12.75
N ASN A 125 16.42 10.18 -13.33
CA ASN A 125 17.54 10.76 -12.60
C ASN A 125 17.34 12.25 -12.29
N LYS A 126 16.33 12.89 -12.86
CA LYS A 126 16.06 14.32 -12.78
C LYS A 126 14.89 14.65 -11.88
N TYR A 127 13.86 13.83 -11.92
CA TYR A 127 12.62 14.00 -11.16
C TYR A 127 12.20 12.72 -10.46
N LYS A 128 11.77 12.82 -9.21
CA LYS A 128 10.99 11.76 -8.56
C LYS A 128 9.63 11.60 -9.26
N PRO A 129 8.95 10.43 -9.14
CA PRO A 129 7.63 10.24 -9.75
C PRO A 129 6.63 11.35 -9.47
N SER A 130 6.51 11.78 -8.20
CA SER A 130 5.60 12.87 -7.81
C SER A 130 5.95 14.21 -8.46
N GLN A 131 7.23 14.51 -8.63
CA GLN A 131 7.68 15.71 -9.33
C GLN A 131 7.38 15.65 -10.82
N TYR A 132 7.65 14.50 -11.46
CA TYR A 132 7.33 14.28 -12.86
C TYR A 132 5.83 14.43 -13.13
N CYS A 133 4.99 13.84 -12.31
CA CYS A 133 3.54 13.99 -12.44
C CYS A 133 3.11 15.46 -12.35
N LYS A 134 3.66 16.23 -11.42
CA LYS A 134 3.31 17.66 -11.27
C LYS A 134 3.82 18.55 -12.38
N ILE A 135 5.06 18.34 -12.84
CA ILE A 135 5.74 19.25 -13.75
C ILE A 135 5.44 18.89 -15.21
N ILE A 136 5.54 17.61 -15.55
CA ILE A 136 5.45 17.13 -16.94
C ILE A 136 4.02 16.72 -17.29
N LEU A 137 3.35 15.96 -16.40
CA LEU A 137 1.96 15.56 -16.63
C LEU A 137 0.95 16.62 -16.21
N GLN A 138 1.40 17.67 -15.53
CA GLN A 138 0.57 18.78 -15.02
C GLN A 138 -0.52 18.35 -14.02
N GLU A 139 -0.33 17.21 -13.38
CA GLU A 139 -1.25 16.63 -12.38
C GLU A 139 -0.97 17.22 -10.99
N LYS A 140 -1.65 18.32 -10.66
CA LYS A 140 -1.33 19.12 -9.46
C LYS A 140 -1.81 18.50 -8.14
N ASN A 141 -2.89 17.72 -8.16
CA ASN A 141 -3.61 17.28 -6.96
C ASN A 141 -3.30 15.83 -6.51
N ILE A 142 -2.26 15.22 -7.05
CA ILE A 142 -1.92 13.80 -6.87
C ILE A 142 -1.73 13.34 -5.43
N LYS A 143 -1.45 14.26 -4.51
CA LYS A 143 -1.29 13.97 -3.06
C LYS A 143 -2.55 14.27 -2.23
N LYS A 144 -3.63 14.73 -2.86
CA LYS A 144 -4.88 14.97 -2.15
C LYS A 144 -5.67 13.68 -1.97
N HIS A 145 -6.32 13.54 -0.83
CA HIS A 145 -7.29 12.46 -0.58
C HIS A 145 -8.38 12.44 -1.66
N GLY A 146 -8.73 11.25 -2.10
CA GLY A 146 -9.74 11.03 -3.14
C GLY A 146 -9.21 11.16 -4.57
N TYR A 147 -7.98 11.63 -4.79
CA TYR A 147 -7.44 11.76 -6.14
C TYR A 147 -7.37 10.41 -6.87
N MET A 148 -6.75 9.41 -6.25
CA MET A 148 -6.64 8.06 -6.84
C MET A 148 -8.00 7.39 -6.96
N THR A 149 -8.86 7.56 -5.97
CA THR A 149 -10.23 7.06 -6.00
C THR A 149 -11.01 7.63 -7.19
N ASN A 150 -10.97 8.95 -7.39
CA ASN A 150 -11.68 9.60 -8.50
C ASN A 150 -11.12 9.19 -9.86
N LEU A 151 -9.79 9.04 -9.98
CA LEU A 151 -9.13 8.64 -11.23
C LEU A 151 -9.52 7.22 -11.64
N PHE A 152 -9.56 6.28 -10.70
CA PHE A 152 -9.77 4.86 -10.96
C PHE A 152 -11.19 4.37 -10.68
N SER A 153 -12.09 5.22 -10.16
CA SER A 153 -13.51 4.90 -10.03
C SER A 153 -14.10 4.59 -11.40
N GLY A 154 -14.73 3.40 -11.52
CA GLY A 154 -15.22 2.89 -12.81
C GLY A 154 -14.12 2.41 -13.79
N LYS A 155 -12.84 2.44 -13.38
CA LYS A 155 -11.68 2.00 -14.18
C LYS A 155 -10.79 1.03 -13.38
N ILE A 156 -11.38 0.22 -12.54
CA ILE A 156 -10.65 -0.64 -11.62
C ILE A 156 -9.70 -1.61 -12.32
N ASN A 157 -10.09 -2.11 -13.51
CA ASN A 157 -9.25 -2.98 -14.33
C ASN A 157 -7.97 -2.28 -14.80
N ASP A 158 -8.01 -0.98 -15.02
CA ASP A 158 -6.82 -0.18 -15.36
C ASP A 158 -5.88 -0.10 -14.15
N LEU A 159 -6.40 0.11 -12.95
CA LEU A 159 -5.60 0.08 -11.73
C LEU A 159 -4.90 -1.28 -11.55
N VAL A 160 -5.65 -2.38 -11.68
CA VAL A 160 -5.09 -3.74 -11.57
C VAL A 160 -3.99 -3.96 -12.60
N ARG A 161 -4.21 -3.58 -13.86
CA ARG A 161 -3.21 -3.67 -14.94
C ARG A 161 -1.95 -2.87 -14.60
N VAL A 162 -2.11 -1.65 -14.10
CA VAL A 162 -0.99 -0.78 -13.70
C VAL A 162 -0.19 -1.38 -12.55
N LEU A 163 -0.85 -1.97 -11.54
CA LEU A 163 -0.19 -2.66 -10.42
C LEU A 163 0.62 -3.86 -10.90
N HIS A 164 0.08 -4.68 -11.80
CA HIS A 164 0.82 -5.80 -12.41
C HIS A 164 2.02 -5.33 -13.22
N PHE A 165 1.84 -4.30 -14.05
CA PHE A 165 2.94 -3.71 -14.82
C PHE A 165 4.03 -3.18 -13.89
N TYR A 166 3.66 -2.44 -12.84
CA TYR A 166 4.60 -1.91 -11.85
C TYR A 166 5.44 -3.02 -11.22
N LYS A 167 4.83 -4.11 -10.75
CA LYS A 167 5.56 -5.26 -10.21
C LYS A 167 6.49 -5.88 -11.25
N SER A 168 6.05 -6.04 -12.50
CA SER A 168 6.87 -6.62 -13.57
C SER A 168 8.17 -5.85 -13.83
N LYS A 169 8.16 -4.53 -13.61
CA LYS A 169 9.32 -3.63 -13.77
C LYS A 169 10.20 -3.52 -12.51
N ASN A 170 9.69 -3.95 -11.36
CA ASN A 170 10.35 -3.79 -10.06
C ASN A 170 10.57 -5.14 -9.36
N LYS A 171 10.77 -6.23 -10.11
CA LYS A 171 11.03 -7.56 -9.55
C LYS A 171 12.25 -7.52 -8.63
N ARG A 172 11.98 -7.64 -7.33
CA ARG A 172 12.98 -7.85 -6.27
C ARG A 172 12.44 -8.95 -5.40
N ASP A 173 13.13 -10.06 -5.33
CA ASP A 173 12.66 -11.33 -4.76
C ASP A 173 12.26 -11.25 -3.27
N ASN A 174 12.69 -10.19 -2.57
CA ASN A 174 12.44 -10.01 -1.13
C ASN A 174 11.43 -8.91 -0.79
N LEU A 175 10.70 -8.36 -1.78
CA LEU A 175 9.73 -7.30 -1.55
C LEU A 175 8.32 -7.73 -1.94
N ASN A 176 7.35 -7.38 -1.08
CA ASN A 176 5.92 -7.48 -1.41
C ASN A 176 5.44 -6.16 -1.98
N TYR A 177 4.52 -6.22 -2.92
CA TYR A 177 3.90 -5.07 -3.60
C TYR A 177 2.37 -5.12 -3.43
N ILE A 178 1.67 -4.01 -3.72
CA ILE A 178 0.20 -3.95 -3.60
C ILE A 178 -0.47 -5.06 -4.42
N VAL A 179 0.08 -5.41 -5.59
CA VAL A 179 -0.45 -6.51 -6.42
C VAL A 179 -0.43 -7.88 -5.71
N ASP A 180 0.44 -8.07 -4.72
CA ASP A 180 0.49 -9.32 -3.94
C ASP A 180 -0.67 -9.44 -2.94
N LEU A 181 -1.37 -8.33 -2.69
CA LEU A 181 -2.60 -8.29 -1.91
C LEU A 181 -3.85 -8.68 -2.71
N LEU A 182 -3.76 -8.76 -4.05
CA LEU A 182 -4.91 -9.06 -4.91
C LEU A 182 -5.25 -10.56 -4.91
N LYS A 183 -6.54 -10.87 -5.10
CA LYS A 183 -7.07 -12.25 -5.26
C LYS A 183 -6.49 -12.99 -6.44
#